data_4c22a477be04994c3c47d7997c7a0a67
#
_entry.id   4c22a477be04994c3c47d7997c7a0a67
#
_cell.length_a   1.000
_cell.length_b   1.000
_cell.length_c   1.000
_cell.angle_alpha   90.00
_cell.angle_beta   90.00
_cell.angle_gamma   90.00
#
_symmetry.space_group_name_H-M   'P 1'
#
loop_
_entity.id
_entity.type
_entity.pdbx_description
1 polymer ?
#
loop_
_entity_poly.entity_id
_entity_poly.type
_entity_poly.pdbx_seq_one_letter_code
_entity_poly.pdbx_strand_id
1 'polypeptide(L)'
;DKDLDGWNGFGIAVQAYQKRGINVIEWVRELTQNVGRQMMVRLVKGAYWDAEIKRSQVLGLNGFPVYTRKVNSDVYYMCCAEKLLGMTDRIYPQFATHNAHSVSAILHMARMMDASQFEFQRLHGMGESLHDTVLKANGTGCRIYAPVGAHQDLLAYLVRRLLENGANSSFVHRLVDARCPVEDLVHHPVQTLCGRKTLANPFIPQPRNLFEDRLNSRGPNIEIDCEWQPFKASIDAFMKQQWTGGPLINGNLRETGTVNTVTAPYDRSEAVGQAYWAGAAEVNEALEVAANQLPSWQSTTPEQRAVYLEKLADLLEQHEGELVALCHREAGKTIQDGIDEIREAVDFCRYYANEARGKLQPKTITRFDGQ
;
A
#
# COMPACT_ATOMS: atom_id res chain seq x y z
N ASP A 1 -14.38 -20.61 20.54
CA ASP A 1 -15.72 -20.21 20.99
C ASP A 1 -16.56 -21.49 21.20
N LYS A 2 -17.14 -21.67 22.41
CA LYS A 2 -17.92 -22.88 22.75
C LYS A 2 -19.19 -23.00 21.91
N ASP A 3 -19.75 -21.89 21.46
CA ASP A 3 -20.96 -21.84 20.64
C ASP A 3 -20.73 -22.30 19.19
N LEU A 4 -19.47 -22.40 18.77
CA LEU A 4 -19.07 -22.91 17.46
C LEU A 4 -18.47 -24.32 17.51
N ASP A 5 -18.64 -25.02 18.63
CA ASP A 5 -18.08 -26.36 18.78
C ASP A 5 -18.71 -27.34 17.78
N GLY A 6 -17.86 -28.04 17.01
CA GLY A 6 -18.27 -28.92 15.92
C GLY A 6 -18.63 -28.24 14.61
N TRP A 7 -18.72 -26.90 14.52
CA TRP A 7 -19.04 -26.21 13.26
C TRP A 7 -17.79 -25.90 12.43
N ASN A 8 -17.78 -26.37 11.18
CA ASN A 8 -16.68 -26.21 10.21
C ASN A 8 -17.03 -25.23 9.08
N GLY A 9 -18.07 -24.41 9.24
CA GLY A 9 -18.54 -23.48 8.22
C GLY A 9 -17.82 -22.11 8.21
N PHE A 10 -16.87 -21.87 9.13
CA PHE A 10 -16.07 -20.66 9.13
C PHE A 10 -15.04 -20.69 7.99
N GLY A 11 -14.85 -19.56 7.34
CA GLY A 11 -13.90 -19.47 6.23
C GLY A 11 -13.37 -18.06 6.00
N ILE A 12 -12.32 -18.00 5.20
CA ILE A 12 -11.69 -16.75 4.76
C ILE A 12 -11.56 -16.68 3.24
N ALA A 13 -11.37 -15.48 2.71
CA ALA A 13 -11.03 -15.28 1.31
C ALA A 13 -9.53 -14.97 1.17
N VAL A 14 -8.86 -15.69 0.25
CA VAL A 14 -7.48 -15.43 -0.14
C VAL A 14 -7.46 -14.88 -1.56
N GLN A 15 -6.75 -13.79 -1.77
CA GLN A 15 -6.69 -13.07 -3.03
C GLN A 15 -5.32 -13.32 -3.70
N ALA A 16 -5.32 -14.03 -4.84
CA ALA A 16 -4.10 -14.46 -5.51
C ALA A 16 -3.29 -13.33 -6.16
N TYR A 17 -3.83 -12.12 -6.30
CA TYR A 17 -3.03 -10.98 -6.73
C TYR A 17 -2.05 -10.50 -5.65
N GLN A 18 -2.22 -10.91 -4.40
CA GLN A 18 -1.31 -10.61 -3.30
C GLN A 18 -0.14 -11.60 -3.28
N LYS A 19 1.08 -11.07 -3.20
CA LYS A 19 2.32 -11.86 -3.23
C LYS A 19 2.46 -12.84 -2.07
N ARG A 20 1.78 -12.59 -0.94
CA ARG A 20 1.80 -13.42 0.28
C ARG A 20 0.69 -14.49 0.32
N GLY A 21 -0.08 -14.67 -0.75
CA GLY A 21 -1.24 -15.56 -0.75
C GLY A 21 -0.93 -17.00 -0.33
N ILE A 22 0.16 -17.60 -0.82
CA ILE A 22 0.58 -18.96 -0.43
C ILE A 22 0.94 -19.03 1.06
N ASN A 23 1.67 -18.03 1.59
CA ASN A 23 2.04 -18.00 3.00
C ASN A 23 0.80 -17.89 3.91
N VAL A 24 -0.22 -17.14 3.48
CA VAL A 24 -1.51 -17.08 4.20
C VAL A 24 -2.21 -18.42 4.19
N ILE A 25 -2.20 -19.14 3.06
CA ILE A 25 -2.77 -20.48 2.95
C ILE A 25 -2.07 -21.46 3.92
N GLU A 26 -0.74 -21.41 3.98
CA GLU A 26 0.06 -22.23 4.91
C GLU A 26 -0.25 -21.90 6.37
N TRP A 27 -0.30 -20.62 6.71
CA TRP A 27 -0.68 -20.16 8.03
C TRP A 27 -2.09 -20.65 8.42
N VAL A 28 -3.06 -20.57 7.51
CA VAL A 28 -4.42 -21.10 7.76
C VAL A 28 -4.38 -22.60 8.01
N ARG A 29 -3.58 -23.36 7.28
CA ARG A 29 -3.41 -24.80 7.52
C ARG A 29 -2.87 -25.09 8.92
N GLU A 30 -1.81 -24.40 9.34
CA GLU A 30 -1.24 -24.53 10.68
C GLU A 30 -2.29 -24.18 11.76
N LEU A 31 -3.03 -23.09 11.56
CA LEU A 31 -4.09 -22.69 12.47
C LEU A 31 -5.15 -23.80 12.60
N THR A 32 -5.61 -24.37 11.47
CA THR A 32 -6.62 -25.46 11.48
C THR A 32 -6.10 -26.72 12.15
N GLN A 33 -4.83 -27.05 12.00
CA GLN A 33 -4.17 -28.16 12.68
C GLN A 33 -4.13 -27.95 14.20
N ASN A 34 -3.70 -26.75 14.63
CA ASN A 34 -3.55 -26.40 16.05
C ASN A 34 -4.91 -26.39 16.79
N VAL A 35 -5.99 -25.98 16.12
CA VAL A 35 -7.33 -25.94 16.72
C VAL A 35 -8.15 -27.21 16.46
N GLY A 36 -7.64 -28.17 15.69
CA GLY A 36 -8.31 -29.43 15.38
C GLY A 36 -9.58 -29.28 14.51
N ARG A 37 -9.68 -28.21 13.70
CA ARG A 37 -10.88 -27.89 12.90
C ARG A 37 -10.57 -27.82 11.41
N GLN A 38 -11.63 -27.86 10.60
CA GLN A 38 -11.56 -27.56 9.17
C GLN A 38 -12.04 -26.13 8.92
N MET A 39 -11.41 -25.45 7.97
CA MET A 39 -11.81 -24.10 7.50
C MET A 39 -12.08 -24.09 6.00
N MET A 40 -13.00 -23.25 5.58
CA MET A 40 -13.22 -22.96 4.17
C MET A 40 -12.24 -21.86 3.70
N VAL A 41 -11.61 -22.05 2.54
CA VAL A 41 -10.78 -21.03 1.92
C VAL A 41 -11.30 -20.73 0.53
N ARG A 42 -11.86 -19.52 0.36
CA ARG A 42 -12.30 -19.01 -0.92
C ARG A 42 -11.13 -18.34 -1.64
N LEU A 43 -10.63 -18.99 -2.69
CA LEU A 43 -9.60 -18.45 -3.53
C LEU A 43 -10.21 -17.61 -4.65
N VAL A 44 -9.81 -16.34 -4.71
CA VAL A 44 -10.17 -15.37 -5.77
C VAL A 44 -8.90 -14.79 -6.40
N LYS A 45 -8.99 -14.24 -7.61
CA LYS A 45 -7.84 -13.52 -8.21
C LYS A 45 -7.58 -12.20 -7.50
N GLY A 46 -8.62 -11.44 -7.17
CA GLY A 46 -8.58 -10.15 -6.47
C GLY A 46 -9.38 -9.09 -7.23
N ALA A 47 -10.11 -8.26 -6.49
CA ALA A 47 -11.04 -7.29 -7.05
C ALA A 47 -10.67 -5.82 -6.78
N TYR A 48 -9.58 -5.57 -6.03
CA TYR A 48 -9.21 -4.22 -5.56
C TYR A 48 -7.81 -3.81 -6.02
N TRP A 49 -7.37 -4.31 -7.15
CA TRP A 49 -6.01 -4.11 -7.63
C TRP A 49 -5.61 -2.64 -7.74
N ASP A 50 -6.50 -1.80 -8.33
CA ASP A 50 -6.25 -0.36 -8.48
C ASP A 50 -6.10 0.34 -7.12
N ALA A 51 -6.95 -0.03 -6.15
CA ALA A 51 -6.88 0.51 -4.79
C ALA A 51 -5.57 0.12 -4.08
N GLU A 52 -5.10 -1.11 -4.24
CA GLU A 52 -3.84 -1.59 -3.65
C GLU A 52 -2.62 -0.87 -4.26
N ILE A 53 -2.60 -0.69 -5.58
CA ILE A 53 -1.56 0.09 -6.27
C ILE A 53 -1.58 1.54 -5.77
N LYS A 54 -2.76 2.18 -5.78
CA LYS A 54 -2.90 3.58 -5.35
C LYS A 54 -2.52 3.78 -3.89
N ARG A 55 -2.98 2.88 -3.01
CA ARG A 55 -2.63 2.92 -1.59
C ARG A 55 -1.12 2.84 -1.37
N SER A 56 -0.45 1.91 -2.07
CA SER A 56 1.01 1.78 -1.97
C SER A 56 1.74 3.05 -2.41
N GLN A 57 1.25 3.71 -3.47
CA GLN A 57 1.80 4.98 -3.95
C GLN A 57 1.56 6.12 -2.95
N VAL A 58 0.34 6.24 -2.41
CA VAL A 58 -0.01 7.26 -1.40
C VAL A 58 0.83 7.09 -0.13
N LEU A 59 1.01 5.86 0.34
CA LEU A 59 1.79 5.58 1.55
C LEU A 59 3.31 5.61 1.31
N GLY A 60 3.79 5.80 0.08
CA GLY A 60 5.21 5.84 -0.23
C GLY A 60 5.95 4.53 0.08
N LEU A 61 5.28 3.38 -0.04
CA LEU A 61 5.84 2.08 0.31
C LEU A 61 7.04 1.69 -0.58
N ASN A 62 7.86 0.75 -0.12
CA ASN A 62 9.02 0.25 -0.87
C ASN A 62 8.66 -0.56 -2.13
N GLY A 63 7.38 -0.82 -2.37
CA GLY A 63 6.87 -1.54 -3.53
C GLY A 63 5.39 -1.83 -3.41
N PHE A 64 4.93 -2.80 -4.19
CA PHE A 64 3.52 -3.19 -4.20
C PHE A 64 3.33 -4.55 -3.53
N PRO A 65 2.34 -4.71 -2.62
CA PRO A 65 2.00 -6.01 -2.03
C PRO A 65 1.34 -6.94 -3.06
N VAL A 66 0.89 -6.38 -4.18
CA VAL A 66 0.21 -7.08 -5.26
C VAL A 66 1.10 -7.23 -6.50
N TYR A 67 0.78 -8.19 -7.35
CA TYR A 67 1.40 -8.31 -8.66
C TYR A 67 0.97 -7.17 -9.58
N THR A 68 1.93 -6.57 -10.28
CA THR A 68 1.67 -5.42 -11.19
C THR A 68 1.26 -5.84 -12.60
N ARG A 69 1.20 -7.16 -12.90
CA ARG A 69 0.70 -7.71 -14.15
C ARG A 69 -0.35 -8.78 -13.86
N LYS A 70 -1.44 -8.75 -14.61
CA LYS A 70 -2.53 -9.73 -14.50
C LYS A 70 -2.05 -11.18 -14.67
N VAL A 71 -1.17 -11.43 -15.63
CA VAL A 71 -0.67 -12.78 -15.91
C VAL A 71 0.08 -13.40 -14.72
N ASN A 72 0.77 -12.59 -13.90
CA ASN A 72 1.40 -13.08 -12.67
C ASN A 72 0.35 -13.59 -11.67
N SER A 73 -0.74 -12.83 -11.51
CA SER A 73 -1.87 -13.24 -10.67
C SER A 73 -2.56 -14.48 -11.20
N ASP A 74 -2.65 -14.65 -12.53
CA ASP A 74 -3.22 -15.84 -13.15
C ASP A 74 -2.38 -17.09 -12.85
N VAL A 75 -1.06 -17.02 -12.98
CA VAL A 75 -0.15 -18.12 -12.59
C VAL A 75 -0.20 -18.40 -11.10
N TYR A 76 -0.12 -17.36 -10.29
CA TYR A 76 -0.13 -17.51 -8.84
C TYR A 76 -1.45 -18.07 -8.31
N TYR A 77 -2.57 -17.74 -8.96
CA TYR A 77 -3.86 -18.36 -8.67
C TYR A 77 -3.82 -19.88 -8.86
N MET A 78 -3.15 -20.38 -9.92
CA MET A 78 -2.98 -21.81 -10.13
C MET A 78 -2.11 -22.45 -9.06
N CYS A 79 -1.00 -21.81 -8.67
CA CYS A 79 -0.14 -22.29 -7.59
C CYS A 79 -0.90 -22.35 -6.25
N CYS A 80 -1.71 -21.35 -5.95
CA CYS A 80 -2.56 -21.35 -4.76
C CYS A 80 -3.63 -22.46 -4.82
N ALA A 81 -4.21 -22.68 -6.00
CA ALA A 81 -5.22 -23.74 -6.18
C ALA A 81 -4.63 -25.14 -5.99
N GLU A 82 -3.47 -25.42 -6.58
CA GLU A 82 -2.73 -26.67 -6.39
C GLU A 82 -2.41 -26.90 -4.90
N LYS A 83 -1.90 -25.86 -4.23
CA LYS A 83 -1.60 -25.92 -2.80
C LYS A 83 -2.83 -26.27 -1.96
N LEU A 84 -3.97 -25.62 -2.24
CA LEU A 84 -5.25 -25.88 -1.53
C LEU A 84 -5.78 -27.28 -1.78
N LEU A 85 -5.68 -27.79 -3.00
CA LEU A 85 -6.08 -29.16 -3.34
C LEU A 85 -5.26 -30.21 -2.57
N GLY A 86 -4.00 -29.90 -2.24
CA GLY A 86 -3.13 -30.75 -1.40
C GLY A 86 -3.43 -30.67 0.10
N MET A 87 -4.43 -29.88 0.53
CA MET A 87 -4.73 -29.60 1.95
C MET A 87 -6.19 -29.93 2.34
N THR A 88 -6.87 -30.75 1.57
CA THR A 88 -8.31 -31.03 1.75
C THR A 88 -8.63 -31.78 3.05
N ASP A 89 -7.63 -32.33 3.72
CA ASP A 89 -7.73 -32.90 5.07
C ASP A 89 -8.11 -31.84 6.14
N ARG A 90 -7.77 -30.57 5.93
CA ARG A 90 -7.97 -29.48 6.90
C ARG A 90 -8.62 -28.24 6.30
N ILE A 91 -8.57 -28.08 5.01
CA ILE A 91 -9.13 -26.94 4.30
C ILE A 91 -10.17 -27.44 3.30
N TYR A 92 -11.32 -26.78 3.25
CA TYR A 92 -12.29 -26.96 2.17
C TYR A 92 -12.09 -25.87 1.12
N PRO A 93 -11.48 -26.20 -0.04
CA PRO A 93 -11.21 -25.20 -1.08
C PRO A 93 -12.48 -24.77 -1.79
N GLN A 94 -12.60 -23.47 -2.02
CA GLN A 94 -13.69 -22.85 -2.76
C GLN A 94 -13.08 -21.98 -3.88
N PHE A 95 -13.14 -22.43 -5.13
CA PHE A 95 -12.51 -21.76 -6.26
C PHE A 95 -13.48 -20.81 -6.94
N ALA A 96 -13.35 -19.51 -6.65
CA ALA A 96 -14.21 -18.49 -7.24
C ALA A 96 -13.58 -17.96 -8.55
N THR A 97 -14.16 -18.36 -9.68
CA THR A 97 -13.70 -17.99 -11.01
C THR A 97 -14.78 -18.13 -12.07
N HIS A 98 -14.78 -17.28 -13.09
CA HIS A 98 -15.60 -17.35 -14.29
C HIS A 98 -14.77 -17.66 -15.55
N ASN A 99 -13.48 -18.00 -15.37
CA ASN A 99 -12.56 -18.26 -16.45
C ASN A 99 -12.47 -19.77 -16.73
N ALA A 100 -12.91 -20.20 -17.91
CA ALA A 100 -12.96 -21.61 -18.30
C ALA A 100 -11.59 -22.31 -18.26
N HIS A 101 -10.51 -21.60 -18.64
CA HIS A 101 -9.15 -22.15 -18.55
C HIS A 101 -8.78 -22.44 -17.08
N SER A 102 -9.10 -21.51 -16.14
CA SER A 102 -8.87 -21.73 -14.72
C SER A 102 -9.66 -22.90 -14.16
N VAL A 103 -10.94 -23.03 -14.54
CA VAL A 103 -11.80 -24.15 -14.14
C VAL A 103 -11.24 -25.47 -14.65
N SER A 104 -10.87 -25.56 -15.94
CA SER A 104 -10.32 -26.77 -16.54
C SER A 104 -8.99 -27.18 -15.89
N ALA A 105 -8.11 -26.22 -15.61
CA ALA A 105 -6.84 -26.48 -14.95
C ALA A 105 -7.03 -27.01 -13.51
N ILE A 106 -7.95 -26.43 -12.74
CA ILE A 106 -8.27 -26.91 -11.38
C ILE A 106 -8.83 -28.33 -11.43
N LEU A 107 -9.77 -28.63 -12.34
CA LEU A 107 -10.31 -29.98 -12.51
C LEU A 107 -9.22 -30.99 -12.88
N HIS A 108 -8.29 -30.59 -13.76
CA HIS A 108 -7.16 -31.44 -14.12
C HIS A 108 -6.25 -31.71 -12.92
N MET A 109 -5.83 -30.67 -12.19
CA MET A 109 -5.02 -30.83 -10.97
C MET A 109 -5.72 -31.69 -9.91
N ALA A 110 -7.02 -31.45 -9.69
CA ALA A 110 -7.80 -32.25 -8.72
C ALA A 110 -7.82 -33.74 -9.06
N ARG A 111 -7.96 -34.10 -10.35
CA ARG A 111 -7.88 -35.50 -10.80
C ARG A 111 -6.47 -36.08 -10.59
N MET A 112 -5.43 -35.35 -10.89
CA MET A 112 -4.04 -35.80 -10.71
C MET A 112 -3.68 -36.00 -9.23
N MET A 113 -4.31 -35.27 -8.32
CA MET A 113 -4.07 -35.31 -6.87
C MET A 113 -5.11 -36.15 -6.12
N ASP A 114 -6.06 -36.79 -6.82
CA ASP A 114 -7.20 -37.51 -6.23
C ASP A 114 -8.00 -36.67 -5.22
N ALA A 115 -8.10 -35.36 -5.46
CA ALA A 115 -8.82 -34.43 -4.60
C ALA A 115 -10.27 -34.31 -5.04
N SER A 116 -11.19 -34.66 -4.15
CA SER A 116 -12.64 -34.62 -4.41
C SER A 116 -13.41 -33.61 -3.55
N GLN A 117 -12.83 -33.15 -2.46
CA GLN A 117 -13.48 -32.26 -1.50
C GLN A 117 -13.16 -30.78 -1.81
N PHE A 118 -13.83 -30.23 -2.79
CA PHE A 118 -13.80 -28.81 -3.12
C PHE A 118 -15.06 -28.39 -3.88
N GLU A 119 -15.28 -27.10 -4.01
CA GLU A 119 -16.36 -26.53 -4.82
C GLU A 119 -15.87 -25.38 -5.69
N PHE A 120 -16.59 -25.12 -6.77
CA PHE A 120 -16.51 -23.86 -7.46
C PHE A 120 -17.46 -22.82 -6.87
N GLN A 121 -17.15 -21.55 -7.08
CA GLN A 121 -18.04 -20.44 -6.74
C GLN A 121 -18.22 -19.51 -7.91
N ARG A 122 -19.44 -19.04 -8.13
CA ARG A 122 -19.77 -18.02 -9.11
C ARG A 122 -20.65 -16.92 -8.54
N LEU A 123 -20.60 -15.78 -9.15
CA LEU A 123 -21.55 -14.71 -8.90
C LEU A 123 -22.89 -15.02 -9.53
N HIS A 124 -23.96 -14.60 -8.88
CA HIS A 124 -25.29 -14.63 -9.48
C HIS A 124 -25.30 -13.82 -10.79
N GLY A 125 -25.88 -14.39 -11.84
CA GLY A 125 -25.90 -13.77 -13.18
C GLY A 125 -24.59 -13.87 -13.99
N MET A 126 -23.57 -14.62 -13.49
CA MET A 126 -22.30 -14.79 -14.22
C MET A 126 -21.89 -16.27 -14.30
N GLY A 127 -21.36 -16.68 -15.46
CA GLY A 127 -20.75 -18.00 -15.68
C GLY A 127 -21.70 -19.21 -15.55
N GLU A 128 -23.00 -19.03 -15.76
CA GLU A 128 -24.00 -20.08 -15.58
C GLU A 128 -23.72 -21.29 -16.46
N SER A 129 -23.64 -21.12 -17.76
CA SER A 129 -23.42 -22.20 -18.72
C SER A 129 -22.09 -22.94 -18.48
N LEU A 130 -21.03 -22.24 -18.07
CA LEU A 130 -19.76 -22.86 -17.72
C LEU A 130 -19.90 -23.79 -16.52
N HIS A 131 -20.46 -23.30 -15.42
CA HIS A 131 -20.57 -24.06 -14.17
C HIS A 131 -21.63 -25.16 -14.25
N ASP A 132 -22.71 -24.98 -14.99
CA ASP A 132 -23.69 -26.03 -15.28
C ASP A 132 -23.07 -27.17 -16.08
N THR A 133 -22.22 -26.85 -17.05
CA THR A 133 -21.46 -27.87 -17.80
C THR A 133 -20.51 -28.64 -16.91
N VAL A 134 -19.80 -27.95 -16.01
CA VAL A 134 -18.85 -28.56 -15.07
C VAL A 134 -19.60 -29.49 -14.08
N LEU A 135 -20.70 -29.02 -13.52
CA LEU A 135 -21.52 -29.82 -12.58
C LEU A 135 -22.04 -31.08 -13.24
N LYS A 136 -22.58 -30.99 -14.45
CA LYS A 136 -23.10 -32.12 -15.22
C LYS A 136 -22.00 -33.15 -15.57
N ALA A 137 -20.82 -32.67 -15.95
CA ALA A 137 -19.72 -33.53 -16.41
C ALA A 137 -18.88 -34.15 -15.28
N ASN A 138 -18.77 -33.49 -14.14
CA ASN A 138 -17.83 -33.88 -13.06
C ASN A 138 -18.51 -34.09 -11.70
N GLY A 139 -19.77 -33.70 -11.52
CA GLY A 139 -20.46 -33.75 -10.22
C GLY A 139 -19.89 -32.76 -9.19
N THR A 140 -18.99 -31.83 -9.58
CA THR A 140 -18.36 -30.87 -8.67
C THR A 140 -19.35 -29.78 -8.27
N GLY A 141 -19.54 -29.55 -6.97
CA GLY A 141 -20.45 -28.55 -6.44
C GLY A 141 -20.12 -27.12 -6.93
N CYS A 142 -21.17 -26.31 -7.10
CA CYS A 142 -21.02 -24.91 -7.41
C CYS A 142 -21.90 -24.05 -6.49
N ARG A 143 -21.28 -23.20 -5.67
CA ARG A 143 -21.99 -22.24 -4.82
C ARG A 143 -22.20 -20.94 -5.56
N ILE A 144 -23.45 -20.47 -5.58
CA ILE A 144 -23.83 -19.19 -6.17
C ILE A 144 -23.95 -18.18 -5.03
N TYR A 145 -23.25 -17.06 -5.13
CA TYR A 145 -23.39 -16.01 -4.14
C TYR A 145 -23.89 -14.70 -4.79
N ALA A 146 -24.74 -14.00 -4.05
CA ALA A 146 -25.32 -12.73 -4.44
C ALA A 146 -25.26 -11.78 -3.22
N PRO A 147 -25.10 -10.48 -3.44
CA PRO A 147 -25.26 -9.52 -2.36
C PRO A 147 -26.73 -9.42 -1.96
N VAL A 148 -26.98 -9.23 -0.67
CA VAL A 148 -28.31 -8.96 -0.12
C VAL A 148 -28.22 -7.64 0.65
N GLY A 149 -29.10 -6.69 0.30
CA GLY A 149 -29.12 -5.36 0.93
C GLY A 149 -29.97 -4.37 0.16
N ALA A 150 -30.11 -3.15 0.69
CA ALA A 150 -30.79 -2.07 0.02
C ALA A 150 -30.00 -1.62 -1.22
N HIS A 151 -30.69 -1.09 -2.22
CA HIS A 151 -30.08 -0.69 -3.50
C HIS A 151 -28.89 0.31 -3.30
N GLN A 152 -29.01 1.21 -2.35
CA GLN A 152 -27.96 2.19 -2.05
C GLN A 152 -26.66 1.52 -1.53
N ASP A 153 -26.79 0.50 -0.69
CA ASP A 153 -25.66 -0.24 -0.12
C ASP A 153 -24.96 -1.12 -1.17
N LEU A 154 -25.70 -1.54 -2.19
CA LEU A 154 -25.18 -2.43 -3.24
C LEU A 154 -24.56 -1.69 -4.43
N LEU A 155 -24.69 -0.37 -4.51
CA LEU A 155 -24.20 0.40 -5.67
C LEU A 155 -22.71 0.18 -5.94
N ALA A 156 -21.86 0.28 -4.93
CA ALA A 156 -20.42 0.07 -5.05
C ALA A 156 -20.07 -1.37 -5.49
N TYR A 157 -20.83 -2.36 -5.03
CA TYR A 157 -20.70 -3.75 -5.46
C TYR A 157 -21.04 -3.92 -6.93
N LEU A 158 -22.17 -3.35 -7.39
CA LEU A 158 -22.64 -3.46 -8.77
C LEU A 158 -21.70 -2.75 -9.75
N VAL A 159 -21.22 -1.55 -9.40
CA VAL A 159 -20.26 -0.80 -10.24
C VAL A 159 -18.98 -1.62 -10.46
N ARG A 160 -18.42 -2.23 -9.41
CA ARG A 160 -17.25 -3.11 -9.59
C ARG A 160 -17.51 -4.29 -10.52
N ARG A 161 -18.73 -4.88 -10.48
CA ARG A 161 -19.09 -5.98 -11.39
C ARG A 161 -19.17 -5.50 -12.83
N LEU A 162 -19.75 -4.33 -13.07
CA LEU A 162 -19.80 -3.73 -14.40
C LEU A 162 -18.39 -3.46 -14.95
N LEU A 163 -17.52 -2.90 -14.14
CA LEU A 163 -16.13 -2.63 -14.53
C LEU A 163 -15.35 -3.94 -14.80
N GLU A 164 -15.54 -4.96 -13.98
CA GLU A 164 -14.90 -6.27 -14.18
C GLU A 164 -15.33 -6.92 -15.48
N ASN A 165 -16.63 -6.87 -15.80
CA ASN A 165 -17.17 -7.46 -17.03
C ASN A 165 -16.80 -6.63 -18.27
N GLY A 166 -16.74 -5.30 -18.15
CA GLY A 166 -16.41 -4.39 -19.24
C GLY A 166 -14.92 -4.27 -19.55
N ALA A 167 -14.04 -4.78 -18.68
CA ALA A 167 -12.59 -4.69 -18.91
C ALA A 167 -12.17 -5.54 -20.12
N ASN A 168 -11.43 -4.95 -21.07
CA ASN A 168 -10.93 -5.62 -22.28
C ASN A 168 -10.06 -6.85 -21.96
N SER A 169 -9.46 -6.91 -20.77
CA SER A 169 -8.67 -8.05 -20.29
C SER A 169 -9.51 -9.14 -19.63
N SER A 170 -10.81 -8.92 -19.43
CA SER A 170 -11.74 -9.90 -18.86
C SER A 170 -11.89 -11.10 -19.80
N PHE A 171 -11.87 -12.31 -19.24
CA PHE A 171 -12.14 -13.54 -20.01
C PHE A 171 -13.52 -13.50 -20.66
N VAL A 172 -14.52 -13.02 -19.94
CA VAL A 172 -15.91 -12.92 -20.44
C VAL A 172 -16.00 -11.97 -21.62
N HIS A 173 -15.36 -10.81 -21.53
CA HIS A 173 -15.33 -9.84 -22.64
C HIS A 173 -14.63 -10.41 -23.88
N ARG A 174 -13.47 -11.07 -23.69
CA ARG A 174 -12.72 -11.68 -24.78
C ARG A 174 -13.44 -12.86 -25.43
N LEU A 175 -14.23 -13.60 -24.67
CA LEU A 175 -15.01 -14.73 -25.17
C LEU A 175 -16.11 -14.30 -26.17
N VAL A 176 -16.68 -13.11 -25.99
CA VAL A 176 -17.72 -12.57 -26.87
C VAL A 176 -17.17 -11.69 -27.99
N ASP A 177 -15.88 -11.34 -27.97
CA ASP A 177 -15.22 -10.60 -29.05
C ASP A 177 -14.85 -11.54 -30.19
N ALA A 178 -15.62 -11.47 -31.30
CA ALA A 178 -15.39 -12.29 -32.48
C ALA A 178 -13.98 -12.13 -33.11
N ARG A 179 -13.23 -11.09 -32.71
CA ARG A 179 -11.85 -10.83 -33.19
C ARG A 179 -10.80 -11.54 -32.33
N CYS A 180 -11.19 -12.11 -31.19
CA CYS A 180 -10.26 -12.82 -30.31
C CYS A 180 -10.23 -14.30 -30.69
N PRO A 181 -9.10 -14.83 -31.22
CA PRO A 181 -8.95 -16.25 -31.53
C PRO A 181 -9.07 -17.11 -30.26
N VAL A 182 -9.61 -18.31 -30.40
CA VAL A 182 -9.74 -19.27 -29.28
C VAL A 182 -8.38 -19.61 -28.69
N GLU A 183 -7.35 -19.70 -29.51
CA GLU A 183 -5.96 -19.98 -29.14
C GLU A 183 -5.42 -18.96 -28.12
N ASP A 184 -5.82 -17.67 -28.26
CA ASP A 184 -5.44 -16.62 -27.31
C ASP A 184 -6.16 -16.74 -25.97
N LEU A 185 -7.36 -17.34 -25.95
CA LEU A 185 -8.14 -17.58 -24.73
C LEU A 185 -7.56 -18.74 -23.91
N VAL A 186 -6.99 -19.73 -24.57
CA VAL A 186 -6.45 -20.94 -23.93
C VAL A 186 -4.93 -20.92 -23.78
N HIS A 187 -4.28 -19.81 -24.14
CA HIS A 187 -2.83 -19.66 -24.00
C HIS A 187 -2.38 -19.84 -22.57
N HIS A 188 -1.33 -20.68 -22.37
CA HIS A 188 -0.86 -21.01 -21.02
C HIS A 188 -0.13 -19.80 -20.38
N PRO A 189 -0.57 -19.30 -19.23
CA PRO A 189 -0.04 -18.06 -18.65
C PRO A 189 1.46 -18.14 -18.29
N VAL A 190 1.98 -19.31 -17.96
CA VAL A 190 3.42 -19.51 -17.69
C VAL A 190 4.26 -19.24 -18.94
N GLN A 191 3.82 -19.67 -20.12
CA GLN A 191 4.54 -19.40 -21.37
C GLN A 191 4.63 -17.89 -21.64
N THR A 192 3.54 -17.15 -21.35
CA THR A 192 3.53 -15.69 -21.43
C THR A 192 4.55 -15.05 -20.48
N LEU A 193 4.75 -15.59 -19.28
CA LEU A 193 5.75 -15.09 -18.33
C LEU A 193 7.18 -15.44 -18.73
N CYS A 194 7.44 -16.65 -19.18
CA CYS A 194 8.78 -17.10 -19.60
C CYS A 194 9.36 -16.25 -20.74
N GLY A 195 8.51 -15.71 -21.61
CA GLY A 195 8.92 -14.82 -22.71
C GLY A 195 9.21 -13.38 -22.29
N ARG A 196 9.05 -12.99 -21.01
CA ARG A 196 9.21 -11.61 -20.56
C ARG A 196 10.57 -11.36 -19.90
N LYS A 197 11.18 -10.21 -20.22
CA LYS A 197 12.43 -9.77 -19.57
C LYS A 197 12.24 -9.37 -18.09
N THR A 198 11.06 -8.85 -17.73
CA THR A 198 10.75 -8.43 -16.36
C THR A 198 9.36 -8.90 -15.96
N LEU A 199 9.23 -9.39 -14.73
CA LEU A 199 7.94 -9.79 -14.16
C LEU A 199 7.10 -8.61 -13.73
N ALA A 200 7.72 -7.52 -13.30
CA ALA A 200 7.02 -6.29 -12.95
C ALA A 200 6.56 -5.52 -14.21
N ASN A 201 5.49 -4.74 -14.06
CA ASN A 201 5.04 -3.83 -15.12
C ASN A 201 5.87 -2.55 -15.10
N PRO A 202 6.69 -2.25 -16.14
CA PRO A 202 7.54 -1.06 -16.16
C PRO A 202 6.75 0.25 -16.33
N PHE A 203 5.47 0.18 -16.74
CA PHE A 203 4.61 1.35 -16.90
C PHE A 203 3.90 1.75 -15.60
N ILE A 204 4.11 1.02 -14.51
CA ILE A 204 3.62 1.39 -13.19
C ILE A 204 4.83 1.86 -12.39
N PRO A 205 4.97 3.17 -12.16
CA PRO A 205 6.10 3.70 -11.40
C PRO A 205 6.05 3.15 -9.96
N GLN A 206 7.22 2.82 -9.42
CA GLN A 206 7.33 2.47 -8.01
C GLN A 206 6.85 3.64 -7.15
N PRO A 207 6.31 3.40 -5.93
CA PRO A 207 5.82 4.48 -5.07
C PRO A 207 6.83 5.61 -4.87
N ARG A 208 8.11 5.28 -4.71
CA ARG A 208 9.20 6.26 -4.57
C ARG A 208 9.38 7.14 -5.82
N ASN A 209 9.11 6.61 -7.00
CA ASN A 209 9.30 7.26 -8.31
C ASN A 209 7.97 7.66 -8.94
N LEU A 210 6.98 8.01 -8.13
CA LEU A 210 5.64 8.40 -8.59
C LEU A 210 5.67 9.68 -9.43
N PHE A 211 6.53 10.62 -9.07
CA PHE A 211 6.70 11.89 -9.76
C PHE A 211 7.93 11.84 -10.69
N GLU A 212 7.82 12.48 -11.86
CA GLU A 212 8.91 12.52 -12.86
C GLU A 212 10.06 13.44 -12.43
N ASP A 213 9.74 14.45 -11.64
CA ASP A 213 10.61 15.58 -11.30
C ASP A 213 11.21 15.50 -9.89
N ARG A 214 10.73 14.62 -9.04
CA ARG A 214 11.21 14.46 -7.66
C ARG A 214 10.91 13.08 -7.10
N LEU A 215 11.62 12.71 -6.04
CA LEU A 215 11.29 11.51 -5.28
C LEU A 215 10.07 11.76 -4.38
N ASN A 216 9.14 10.82 -4.35
CA ASN A 216 8.08 10.77 -3.34
C ASN A 216 8.68 10.44 -1.96
N SER A 217 8.10 10.94 -0.89
CA SER A 217 8.51 10.59 0.47
C SER A 217 8.34 9.09 0.74
N ARG A 218 9.28 8.53 1.50
CA ARG A 218 9.23 7.12 1.89
C ARG A 218 8.31 6.95 3.09
N GLY A 219 7.51 5.88 3.09
CA GLY A 219 6.71 5.46 4.24
C GLY A 219 6.92 3.99 4.57
N PRO A 220 7.07 3.62 5.86
CA PRO A 220 7.10 2.22 6.28
C PRO A 220 5.70 1.62 6.20
N ASN A 221 5.62 0.33 5.88
CA ASN A 221 4.37 -0.41 6.00
C ASN A 221 4.21 -0.96 7.42
N ILE A 222 3.48 -0.25 8.27
CA ILE A 222 3.27 -0.65 9.67
C ILE A 222 2.34 -1.86 9.85
N GLU A 223 1.72 -2.34 8.77
CA GLU A 223 0.88 -3.55 8.77
C GLU A 223 1.70 -4.83 8.54
N ILE A 224 3.00 -4.72 8.30
CA ILE A 224 3.90 -5.85 8.02
C ILE A 224 5.02 -5.87 9.07
N ASP A 225 5.10 -6.95 9.85
CA ASP A 225 6.04 -7.06 10.96
C ASP A 225 7.50 -6.81 10.57
N CYS A 226 7.94 -7.29 9.42
CA CYS A 226 9.32 -7.10 8.98
C CYS A 226 9.70 -5.64 8.68
N GLU A 227 8.72 -4.76 8.41
CA GLU A 227 8.93 -3.32 8.29
C GLU A 227 8.58 -2.61 9.62
N TRP A 228 7.51 -3.04 10.27
CA TRP A 228 7.06 -2.44 11.52
C TRP A 228 8.06 -2.60 12.68
N GLN A 229 8.59 -3.81 12.92
CA GLN A 229 9.45 -4.04 14.08
C GLN A 229 10.72 -3.19 14.08
N PRO A 230 11.49 -3.07 12.97
CA PRO A 230 12.63 -2.17 12.91
C PRO A 230 12.25 -0.69 13.08
N PHE A 231 11.13 -0.27 12.47
CA PHE A 231 10.64 1.10 12.58
C PHE A 231 10.17 1.42 14.00
N LYS A 232 9.40 0.50 14.62
CA LYS A 232 9.02 0.62 16.03
C LYS A 232 10.24 0.75 16.95
N ALA A 233 11.26 -0.05 16.73
CA ALA A 233 12.49 0.03 17.53
C ALA A 233 13.17 1.41 17.38
N SER A 234 13.14 2.01 16.21
CA SER A 234 13.67 3.37 16.00
C SER A 234 12.86 4.44 16.74
N ILE A 235 11.54 4.27 16.89
CA ILE A 235 10.68 5.16 17.69
C ILE A 235 10.92 4.93 19.18
N ASP A 236 10.93 3.66 19.62
CA ASP A 236 11.07 3.28 21.03
C ASP A 236 12.38 3.81 21.64
N ALA A 237 13.44 3.95 20.84
CA ALA A 237 14.73 4.51 21.27
C ALA A 237 14.59 5.95 21.81
N PHE A 238 13.57 6.70 21.35
CA PHE A 238 13.34 8.09 21.73
C PHE A 238 12.14 8.30 22.66
N MET A 239 11.41 7.25 23.04
CA MET A 239 10.22 7.38 23.90
C MET A 239 10.50 7.90 25.30
N LYS A 240 11.78 7.90 25.74
CA LYS A 240 12.21 8.48 27.03
C LYS A 240 13.11 9.71 26.85
N GLN A 241 13.33 10.15 25.62
CA GLN A 241 14.15 11.32 25.30
C GLN A 241 13.51 12.57 25.89
N GLN A 242 14.35 13.49 26.38
CA GLN A 242 13.97 14.85 26.72
C GLN A 242 14.51 15.78 25.62
N TRP A 243 13.66 16.64 25.08
CA TRP A 243 14.07 17.57 24.05
C TRP A 243 14.17 18.99 24.61
N THR A 244 15.08 19.76 24.07
CA THR A 244 15.18 21.19 24.33
C THR A 244 14.92 21.94 23.04
N GLY A 245 13.94 22.83 23.04
CA GLY A 245 13.60 23.73 21.94
C GLY A 245 13.78 25.18 22.34
N GLY A 246 14.03 26.06 21.38
CA GLY A 246 14.15 27.49 21.63
C GLY A 246 14.62 28.26 20.40
N PRO A 247 14.88 29.57 20.54
CA PRO A 247 15.34 30.40 19.45
C PRO A 247 16.70 29.90 18.91
N LEU A 248 16.78 29.65 17.62
CA LEU A 248 17.99 29.28 16.94
C LEU A 248 18.55 30.50 16.19
N ILE A 249 19.61 31.13 16.74
CA ILE A 249 20.18 32.35 16.20
C ILE A 249 21.64 32.10 15.80
N ASN A 250 21.97 32.33 14.55
CA ASN A 250 23.30 32.08 13.98
C ASN A 250 23.79 30.63 14.25
N GLY A 251 22.89 29.64 14.10
CA GLY A 251 23.19 28.23 14.32
C GLY A 251 23.32 27.79 15.77
N ASN A 252 23.10 28.70 16.74
CA ASN A 252 23.19 28.39 18.16
C ASN A 252 21.84 28.50 18.84
N LEU A 253 21.48 27.48 19.63
CA LEU A 253 20.29 27.51 20.47
C LEU A 253 20.50 28.54 21.59
N ARG A 254 19.49 29.39 21.83
CA ARG A 254 19.45 30.31 22.95
C ARG A 254 18.58 29.72 24.06
N GLU A 255 19.22 29.31 25.14
CA GLU A 255 18.56 28.81 26.36
C GLU A 255 18.39 29.95 27.36
N THR A 256 17.89 31.08 26.88
CA THR A 256 17.67 32.32 27.64
C THR A 256 16.18 32.67 27.62
N GLY A 257 15.77 33.55 28.51
CA GLY A 257 14.39 34.01 28.60
C GLY A 257 13.48 33.08 29.42
N THR A 258 12.19 33.02 29.06
CA THR A 258 11.20 32.23 29.80
C THR A 258 11.26 30.78 29.33
N VAL A 259 11.43 29.86 30.27
CA VAL A 259 11.38 28.41 30.01
C VAL A 259 10.02 27.85 30.38
N ASN A 260 9.45 27.03 29.51
CA ASN A 260 8.24 26.28 29.74
C ASN A 260 8.51 24.77 29.63
N THR A 261 8.01 24.02 30.60
CA THR A 261 8.00 22.56 30.48
C THR A 261 6.88 22.14 29.54
N VAL A 262 7.24 21.41 28.50
CA VAL A 262 6.31 20.77 27.56
C VAL A 262 5.92 19.42 28.12
N THR A 263 4.62 19.15 28.23
CA THR A 263 4.09 17.89 28.79
C THR A 263 3.25 17.16 27.76
N ALA A 264 3.20 15.83 27.85
CA ALA A 264 2.36 15.03 26.96
C ALA A 264 0.85 15.35 27.18
N PRO A 265 0.06 15.49 26.11
CA PRO A 265 -1.36 15.82 26.23
C PRO A 265 -2.20 14.70 26.84
N TYR A 266 -1.77 13.47 26.73
CA TYR A 266 -2.45 12.29 27.27
C TYR A 266 -2.05 12.02 28.75
N ASP A 267 -0.90 12.54 29.21
CA ASP A 267 -0.44 12.46 30.61
C ASP A 267 0.39 13.70 30.95
N ARG A 268 -0.22 14.67 31.61
CA ARG A 268 0.43 15.94 31.97
C ARG A 268 1.52 15.80 33.05
N SER A 269 1.66 14.64 33.68
CA SER A 269 2.77 14.34 34.57
C SER A 269 4.04 13.92 33.80
N GLU A 270 3.88 13.53 32.54
CA GLU A 270 4.99 13.18 31.66
C GLU A 270 5.59 14.42 30.99
N ALA A 271 6.78 14.81 31.38
CA ALA A 271 7.54 15.86 30.72
C ALA A 271 8.13 15.35 29.40
N VAL A 272 7.91 16.06 28.30
CA VAL A 272 8.49 15.78 26.97
C VAL A 272 9.80 16.53 26.81
N GLY A 273 9.90 17.73 27.39
CA GLY A 273 11.09 18.55 27.30
C GLY A 273 10.89 19.97 27.78
N GLN A 274 11.79 20.86 27.39
CA GLN A 274 11.73 22.27 27.73
C GLN A 274 11.74 23.14 26.45
N ALA A 275 10.95 24.19 26.46
CA ALA A 275 10.92 25.20 25.41
C ALA A 275 11.28 26.59 25.98
N TYR A 276 12.29 27.22 25.41
CA TYR A 276 12.71 28.57 25.71
C TYR A 276 12.03 29.56 24.77
N TRP A 277 11.46 30.62 25.32
CA TRP A 277 10.80 31.66 24.53
C TRP A 277 11.69 32.87 24.40
N ALA A 278 11.81 33.37 23.17
CA ALA A 278 12.59 34.59 22.88
C ALA A 278 11.99 35.81 23.60
N GLY A 279 12.85 36.57 24.25
CA GLY A 279 12.55 37.94 24.70
C GLY A 279 12.93 38.97 23.62
N ALA A 280 12.79 40.24 23.96
CA ALA A 280 13.13 41.34 23.06
C ALA A 280 14.61 41.34 22.64
N ALA A 281 15.52 40.91 23.51
CA ALA A 281 16.94 40.83 23.23
C ALA A 281 17.25 39.81 22.12
N GLU A 282 16.72 38.58 22.23
CA GLU A 282 16.92 37.55 21.24
C GLU A 282 16.28 37.89 19.90
N VAL A 283 15.11 38.54 19.91
CA VAL A 283 14.45 39.02 18.67
C VAL A 283 15.32 40.05 17.97
N ASN A 284 15.87 41.05 18.70
CA ASN A 284 16.76 42.06 18.14
C ASN A 284 18.05 41.43 17.59
N GLU A 285 18.68 40.50 18.33
CA GLU A 285 19.84 39.77 17.86
C GLU A 285 19.53 38.98 16.57
N ALA A 286 18.38 38.31 16.49
CA ALA A 286 17.99 37.57 15.30
C ALA A 286 17.81 38.48 14.09
N LEU A 287 17.21 39.66 14.26
CA LEU A 287 17.06 40.67 13.19
C LEU A 287 18.42 41.22 12.71
N GLU A 288 19.33 41.52 13.62
CA GLU A 288 20.67 41.96 13.26
C GLU A 288 21.47 40.92 12.51
N VAL A 289 21.44 39.66 12.98
CA VAL A 289 22.10 38.53 12.31
C VAL A 289 21.50 38.31 10.93
N ALA A 290 20.19 38.34 10.77
CA ALA A 290 19.51 38.17 9.50
C ALA A 290 19.88 39.31 8.51
N ALA A 291 19.88 40.59 8.97
CA ALA A 291 20.27 41.73 8.15
C ALA A 291 21.72 41.63 7.68
N ASN A 292 22.64 41.25 8.55
CA ASN A 292 24.06 41.08 8.21
C ASN A 292 24.32 39.93 7.22
N GLN A 293 23.49 38.87 7.26
CA GLN A 293 23.60 37.72 6.35
C GLN A 293 22.87 37.91 5.01
N LEU A 294 22.01 38.93 4.90
CA LEU A 294 21.21 39.19 3.69
C LEU A 294 22.02 39.28 2.39
N PRO A 295 23.15 40.02 2.32
CA PRO A 295 23.94 40.08 1.10
C PRO A 295 24.48 38.74 0.63
N SER A 296 24.96 37.91 1.56
CA SER A 296 25.43 36.56 1.28
C SER A 296 24.29 35.67 0.78
N TRP A 297 23.12 35.74 1.44
CA TRP A 297 21.96 34.98 1.02
C TRP A 297 21.41 35.40 -0.35
N GLN A 298 21.42 36.69 -0.64
CA GLN A 298 21.00 37.21 -1.93
C GLN A 298 21.89 36.73 -3.08
N SER A 299 23.17 36.48 -2.83
CA SER A 299 24.11 35.96 -3.85
C SER A 299 23.93 34.47 -4.13
N THR A 300 23.16 33.72 -3.30
CA THR A 300 22.88 32.31 -3.57
C THR A 300 21.92 32.13 -4.74
N THR A 301 22.23 31.17 -5.60
CA THR A 301 21.37 30.82 -6.75
C THR A 301 20.13 30.06 -6.30
N PRO A 302 19.05 30.04 -7.10
CA PRO A 302 17.91 29.19 -6.84
C PRO A 302 18.27 27.69 -6.68
N GLU A 303 19.27 27.22 -7.44
CA GLU A 303 19.82 25.86 -7.33
C GLU A 303 20.43 25.60 -5.95
N GLN A 304 21.26 26.50 -5.44
CA GLN A 304 21.86 26.37 -4.12
C GLN A 304 20.80 26.32 -3.01
N ARG A 305 19.74 27.14 -3.12
CA ARG A 305 18.62 27.14 -2.15
C ARG A 305 17.82 25.86 -2.23
N ALA A 306 17.61 25.31 -3.44
CA ALA A 306 16.94 24.03 -3.64
C ALA A 306 17.70 22.88 -2.96
N VAL A 307 19.04 22.86 -3.06
CA VAL A 307 19.88 21.85 -2.40
C VAL A 307 19.73 21.86 -0.88
N TYR A 308 19.53 23.04 -0.25
CA TYR A 308 19.27 23.11 1.20
C TYR A 308 17.94 22.43 1.57
N LEU A 309 16.88 22.63 0.77
CA LEU A 309 15.60 21.97 1.00
C LEU A 309 15.68 20.45 0.79
N GLU A 310 16.40 20.00 -0.24
CA GLU A 310 16.62 18.56 -0.46
C GLU A 310 17.41 17.93 0.70
N LYS A 311 18.43 18.63 1.19
CA LYS A 311 19.17 18.17 2.37
C LYS A 311 18.29 18.09 3.61
N LEU A 312 17.38 19.06 3.80
CA LEU A 312 16.40 19.00 4.89
C LEU A 312 15.47 17.81 4.73
N ALA A 313 14.96 17.54 3.52
CA ALA A 313 14.13 16.36 3.25
C ALA A 313 14.84 15.04 3.61
N ASP A 314 16.12 14.91 3.24
CA ASP A 314 16.91 13.71 3.56
C ASP A 314 17.16 13.57 5.07
N LEU A 315 17.39 14.67 5.78
CA LEU A 315 17.53 14.66 7.25
C LEU A 315 16.23 14.31 7.94
N LEU A 316 15.07 14.79 7.47
CA LEU A 316 13.76 14.40 7.99
C LEU A 316 13.53 12.89 7.83
N GLU A 317 13.81 12.31 6.66
CA GLU A 317 13.73 10.85 6.46
C GLU A 317 14.75 10.08 7.33
N GLN A 318 15.94 10.64 7.56
CA GLN A 318 16.96 10.01 8.40
C GLN A 318 16.56 9.96 9.88
N HIS A 319 15.90 11.02 10.37
CA HIS A 319 15.48 11.17 11.76
C HIS A 319 14.00 10.81 11.97
N GLU A 320 13.37 10.09 11.03
CA GLU A 320 11.94 9.81 11.04
C GLU A 320 11.47 9.18 12.37
N GLY A 321 12.21 8.20 12.91
CA GLY A 321 11.86 7.54 14.18
C GLY A 321 11.83 8.51 15.37
N GLU A 322 12.82 9.40 15.47
CA GLU A 322 12.87 10.44 16.51
C GLU A 322 11.72 11.43 16.37
N LEU A 323 11.48 11.93 15.16
CA LEU A 323 10.44 12.91 14.88
C LEU A 323 9.03 12.34 15.10
N VAL A 324 8.79 11.09 14.73
CA VAL A 324 7.51 10.41 15.02
C VAL A 324 7.32 10.22 16.53
N ALA A 325 8.38 9.85 17.28
CA ALA A 325 8.32 9.78 18.75
C ALA A 325 7.99 11.13 19.38
N LEU A 326 8.58 12.22 18.86
CA LEU A 326 8.29 13.58 19.32
C LEU A 326 6.83 13.97 19.01
N CYS A 327 6.34 13.75 17.79
CA CYS A 327 4.95 13.99 17.40
C CYS A 327 3.96 13.23 18.29
N HIS A 328 4.27 11.97 18.60
CA HIS A 328 3.44 11.16 19.50
C HIS A 328 3.40 11.74 20.92
N ARG A 329 4.55 12.07 21.50
CA ARG A 329 4.64 12.54 22.89
C ARG A 329 4.21 13.97 23.07
N GLU A 330 4.58 14.89 22.18
CA GLU A 330 4.27 16.32 22.30
C GLU A 330 2.86 16.64 21.85
N ALA A 331 2.41 16.05 20.73
CA ALA A 331 1.12 16.36 20.11
C ALA A 331 0.04 15.27 20.32
N GLY A 332 0.39 14.12 20.91
CA GLY A 332 -0.54 13.00 21.09
C GLY A 332 -0.99 12.34 19.80
N LYS A 333 -0.21 12.46 18.74
CA LYS A 333 -0.52 11.88 17.43
C LYS A 333 -0.40 10.35 17.46
N THR A 334 -1.21 9.67 16.63
CA THR A 334 -0.97 8.25 16.36
C THR A 334 0.35 8.07 15.61
N ILE A 335 0.90 6.85 15.62
CA ILE A 335 2.14 6.58 14.88
C ILE A 335 1.95 6.86 13.38
N GLN A 336 0.79 6.48 12.81
CA GLN A 336 0.50 6.75 11.40
C GLN A 336 0.43 8.25 11.11
N ASP A 337 -0.25 9.03 11.96
CA ASP A 337 -0.32 10.50 11.80
C ASP A 337 1.07 11.13 11.90
N GLY A 338 1.93 10.63 12.80
CA GLY A 338 3.32 11.06 12.89
C GLY A 338 4.12 10.78 11.62
N ILE A 339 3.96 9.59 11.04
CA ILE A 339 4.57 9.23 9.75
C ILE A 339 4.09 10.19 8.65
N ASP A 340 2.79 10.46 8.60
CA ASP A 340 2.19 11.30 7.55
C ASP A 340 2.68 12.75 7.65
N GLU A 341 2.84 13.29 8.87
CA GLU A 341 3.44 14.63 9.09
C GLU A 341 4.88 14.73 8.56
N ILE A 342 5.72 13.75 8.88
CA ILE A 342 7.11 13.77 8.42
C ILE A 342 7.17 13.63 6.91
N ARG A 343 6.35 12.75 6.34
CA ARG A 343 6.25 12.57 4.88
C ARG A 343 5.77 13.83 4.18
N GLU A 344 4.77 14.51 4.72
CA GLU A 344 4.30 15.80 4.18
C GLU A 344 5.42 16.84 4.16
N ALA A 345 6.17 16.97 5.26
CA ALA A 345 7.29 17.90 5.34
C ALA A 345 8.39 17.58 4.30
N VAL A 346 8.73 16.29 4.14
CA VAL A 346 9.68 15.81 3.12
C VAL A 346 9.20 16.16 1.71
N ASP A 347 7.94 15.90 1.40
CA ASP A 347 7.36 16.16 0.08
C ASP A 347 7.28 17.66 -0.21
N PHE A 348 6.97 18.50 0.77
CA PHE A 348 7.04 19.96 0.63
C PHE A 348 8.48 20.42 0.34
N CYS A 349 9.46 19.94 1.06
CA CYS A 349 10.85 20.30 0.82
C CYS A 349 11.27 19.99 -0.63
N ARG A 350 10.99 18.78 -1.10
CA ARG A 350 11.30 18.34 -2.48
C ARG A 350 10.50 19.08 -3.54
N TYR A 351 9.22 19.33 -3.27
CA TYR A 351 8.38 20.12 -4.17
C TYR A 351 8.88 21.54 -4.34
N TYR A 352 9.11 22.26 -3.24
CA TYR A 352 9.58 23.65 -3.30
C TYR A 352 11.01 23.78 -3.79
N ALA A 353 11.86 22.76 -3.62
CA ALA A 353 13.17 22.72 -4.27
C ALA A 353 13.02 22.77 -5.81
N ASN A 354 12.13 21.97 -6.38
CA ASN A 354 11.85 21.98 -7.82
C ASN A 354 11.21 23.28 -8.29
N GLU A 355 10.26 23.82 -7.54
CA GLU A 355 9.63 25.09 -7.84
C GLU A 355 10.64 26.24 -7.86
N ALA A 356 11.60 26.22 -6.92
CA ALA A 356 12.68 27.21 -6.90
C ALA A 356 13.55 27.15 -8.17
N ARG A 357 13.93 25.95 -8.60
CA ARG A 357 14.69 25.73 -9.85
C ARG A 357 13.95 26.23 -11.08
N GLY A 358 12.64 25.96 -11.16
CA GLY A 358 11.82 26.29 -12.32
C GLY A 358 11.35 27.75 -12.37
N LYS A 359 10.95 28.30 -11.22
CA LYS A 359 10.21 29.58 -11.17
C LYS A 359 11.00 30.77 -10.65
N LEU A 360 12.05 30.54 -9.86
CA LEU A 360 12.83 31.62 -9.25
C LEU A 360 14.08 32.02 -10.06
N GLN A 361 14.22 31.52 -11.28
CA GLN A 361 15.27 31.95 -12.18
C GLN A 361 15.04 33.41 -12.60
N PRO A 362 16.11 34.20 -12.75
CA PRO A 362 16.01 35.56 -13.27
C PRO A 362 15.32 35.58 -14.63
N LYS A 363 14.29 36.40 -14.78
CA LYS A 363 13.56 36.58 -16.05
C LYS A 363 13.87 37.96 -16.59
N THR A 364 14.26 38.03 -17.86
CA THR A 364 14.35 39.32 -18.58
C THR A 364 12.94 39.85 -18.80
N ILE A 365 12.63 40.99 -18.20
CA ILE A 365 11.39 41.70 -18.49
C ILE A 365 11.63 42.47 -19.79
N THR A 366 10.98 42.05 -20.87
CA THR A 366 10.93 42.85 -22.09
C THR A 366 10.17 44.15 -21.79
N ARG A 367 10.86 45.31 -21.89
CA ARG A 367 10.19 46.59 -21.89
C ARG A 367 9.22 46.61 -23.08
N PHE A 368 7.97 46.83 -22.83
CA PHE A 368 7.08 47.35 -23.86
C PHE A 368 7.51 48.80 -24.13
N ASP A 369 8.31 49.00 -25.16
CA ASP A 369 8.47 50.31 -25.73
C ASP A 369 7.15 50.61 -26.41
N GLY A 370 6.30 51.39 -25.70
CA GLY A 370 5.05 51.84 -26.25
C GLY A 370 5.30 52.76 -27.45
N GLN A 371 4.92 52.33 -28.62
CA GLN A 371 4.43 53.14 -29.70
C GLN A 371 2.97 52.85 -29.93
#